data_50df6f66e777315a026867c0a17c562a
#
_entry.id   50df6f66e777315a026867c0a17c562a
#
_cell.length_a   1.000
_cell.length_b   1.000
_cell.length_c   1.000
_cell.angle_alpha   90.00
_cell.angle_beta   90.00
_cell.angle_gamma   90.00
#
_symmetry.space_group_name_H-M   'P 1'
#
loop_
_entity.id
_entity.type
_entity.pdbx_description
1 polymer ?
#
loop_
_entity_poly.entity_id
_entity_poly.type
_entity_poly.pdbx_seq_one_letter_code
_entity_poly.pdbx_strand_id
1 'polypeptide(L)'
;MSIYTTLQALDISLPPVAVPAAAYVPFVQTGKLVFLSGHIAKKDGKPWVGQLGRNVDTAEGKAAARAVAIDLLGTLQAACQAAGGDLNNVKRIVKVMSL
;
A
#
# COMPACT_ATOMS: atom_id res chain seq x y z
N MET A 1 -16.94 13.57 -3.39
CA MET A 1 -16.33 13.26 -2.10
C MET A 1 -14.87 12.91 -2.31
N SER A 2 -13.98 13.48 -1.52
CA SER A 2 -12.54 13.22 -1.65
C SER A 2 -12.17 11.91 -0.97
N ILE A 3 -11.25 11.18 -1.57
CA ILE A 3 -10.64 9.98 -0.97
C ILE A 3 -9.98 10.34 0.36
N TYR A 4 -9.38 11.52 0.45
CA TYR A 4 -8.73 11.98 1.68
C TYR A 4 -9.70 12.20 2.83
N THR A 5 -10.92 12.63 2.54
CA THR A 5 -11.98 12.73 3.55
C THR A 5 -12.33 11.35 4.10
N THR A 6 -12.42 10.35 3.23
CA THR A 6 -12.68 8.97 3.63
C THR A 6 -11.55 8.40 4.47
N LEU A 7 -10.30 8.64 4.08
CA LEU A 7 -9.13 8.20 4.85
C LEU A 7 -9.12 8.81 6.23
N GLN A 8 -9.44 10.10 6.35
CA GLN A 8 -9.52 10.79 7.62
C GLN A 8 -10.63 10.21 8.52
N ALA A 9 -11.79 9.92 7.93
CA ALA A 9 -12.90 9.31 8.65
C ALA A 9 -12.57 7.91 9.18
N LEU A 10 -11.70 7.18 8.48
CA LEU A 10 -11.23 5.86 8.86
C LEU A 10 -9.99 5.90 9.76
N ASP A 11 -9.52 7.10 10.10
CA ASP A 11 -8.31 7.31 10.90
C ASP A 11 -7.08 6.65 10.27
N ILE A 12 -6.97 6.78 8.95
CA ILE A 12 -5.83 6.25 8.19
C ILE A 12 -4.91 7.37 7.78
N SER A 13 -3.64 7.29 8.21
CA SER A 13 -2.57 8.17 7.78
C SER A 13 -1.69 7.41 6.79
N LEU A 14 -1.50 7.98 5.60
CA LEU A 14 -0.69 7.33 4.58
C LEU A 14 0.79 7.56 4.86
N PRO A 15 1.61 6.48 4.89
CA PRO A 15 3.05 6.63 5.08
C PRO A 15 3.71 7.20 3.83
N PRO A 16 4.90 7.79 3.95
CA PRO A 16 5.71 8.12 2.78
C PRO A 16 6.14 6.84 2.07
N VAL A 17 6.58 6.98 0.82
CA VAL A 17 7.07 5.83 0.04
C VAL A 17 8.26 5.20 0.75
N ALA A 18 8.17 3.90 1.02
CA ALA A 18 9.26 3.16 1.63
C ALA A 18 10.40 2.96 0.64
N VAL A 19 11.64 3.00 1.14
CA VAL A 19 12.80 2.64 0.31
C VAL A 19 12.72 1.13 0.06
N PRO A 20 12.78 0.68 -1.21
CA PRO A 20 12.75 -0.75 -1.50
C PRO A 20 13.92 -1.50 -0.86
N ALA A 21 13.63 -2.72 -0.38
CA ALA A 21 14.65 -3.57 0.24
C ALA A 21 15.61 -4.19 -0.77
N ALA A 22 15.30 -4.09 -2.07
CA ALA A 22 16.09 -4.64 -3.16
C ALA A 22 16.21 -3.59 -4.28
N ALA A 23 16.97 -3.93 -5.32
CA ALA A 23 17.22 -3.00 -6.44
C ALA A 23 16.02 -2.95 -7.38
N TYR A 24 14.91 -2.37 -6.92
CA TYR A 24 13.73 -2.14 -7.75
C TYR A 24 13.10 -0.80 -7.38
N VAL A 25 12.27 -0.28 -8.28
CA VAL A 25 11.57 0.99 -8.06
C VAL A 25 10.21 0.74 -7.41
N PRO A 26 9.68 1.71 -6.64
CA PRO A 26 8.40 1.50 -5.94
C PRO A 26 7.19 1.46 -6.88
N PHE A 27 7.26 2.14 -8.02
CA PHE A 27 6.17 2.14 -9.00
C PHE A 27 6.69 2.48 -10.38
N VAL A 28 5.91 2.09 -11.40
CA VAL A 28 6.16 2.46 -12.80
C VAL A 28 4.82 2.87 -13.42
N GLN A 29 4.82 3.98 -14.14
CA GLN A 29 3.64 4.42 -14.87
C GLN A 29 3.86 4.25 -16.35
N THR A 30 2.88 3.68 -17.03
CA THR A 30 2.85 3.61 -18.48
C THR A 30 1.47 4.05 -18.95
N GLY A 31 1.42 5.20 -19.66
CA GLY A 31 0.14 5.81 -20.06
C GLY A 31 -0.71 6.12 -18.84
N LYS A 32 -1.90 5.55 -18.79
CA LYS A 32 -2.83 5.72 -17.67
C LYS A 32 -2.80 4.57 -16.67
N LEU A 33 -1.83 3.67 -16.80
CA LEU A 33 -1.67 2.54 -15.90
C LEU A 33 -0.48 2.77 -14.97
N VAL A 34 -0.64 2.42 -13.71
CA VAL A 34 0.41 2.46 -12.71
C VAL A 34 0.58 1.05 -12.14
N PHE A 35 1.82 0.58 -12.15
CA PHE A 35 2.19 -0.71 -11.56
C PHE A 35 2.96 -0.44 -10.28
N LEU A 36 2.49 -0.96 -9.17
CA LEU A 36 3.16 -0.85 -7.88
C LEU A 36 3.98 -2.09 -7.61
N SER A 37 5.17 -1.90 -7.06
CA SER A 37 6.00 -3.00 -6.60
C SER A 37 5.37 -3.67 -5.38
N GLY A 38 5.76 -4.91 -5.12
CA GLY A 38 5.26 -5.66 -3.98
C GLY A 38 5.65 -5.03 -2.65
N HIS A 39 4.82 -5.26 -1.66
CA HIS A 39 5.05 -4.82 -0.29
C HIS A 39 4.95 -6.01 0.65
N ILE A 40 5.73 -5.96 1.72
CA ILE A 40 5.64 -6.93 2.80
C ILE A 40 5.07 -6.25 4.04
N ALA A 41 4.40 -7.03 4.88
CA ALA A 41 3.86 -6.50 6.13
C ALA A 41 5.00 -6.09 7.06
N LYS A 42 4.79 -4.98 7.77
CA LYS A 42 5.75 -4.47 8.76
C LYS A 42 5.02 -4.14 10.05
N LYS A 43 5.71 -4.36 11.15
CA LYS A 43 5.26 -3.96 12.47
C LYS A 43 6.45 -3.33 13.18
N ASP A 44 6.24 -2.09 13.64
CA ASP A 44 7.29 -1.30 14.31
C ASP A 44 8.58 -1.20 13.47
N GLY A 45 8.42 -1.05 12.14
CA GLY A 45 9.53 -0.89 11.22
C GLY A 45 10.25 -2.17 10.83
N LYS A 46 9.82 -3.31 11.34
CA LYS A 46 10.43 -4.62 11.06
C LYS A 46 9.48 -5.49 10.26
N PRO A 47 10.01 -6.42 9.42
CA PRO A 47 9.14 -7.36 8.72
C PRO A 47 8.28 -8.14 9.70
N TRP A 48 7.00 -8.23 9.38
CA TRP A 48 6.02 -8.96 10.18
C TRP A 48 5.76 -10.28 9.50
N VAL A 49 6.42 -11.32 9.97
CA VAL A 49 6.39 -12.64 9.35
C VAL A 49 5.80 -13.67 10.29
N GLY A 50 5.22 -14.72 9.70
CA GLY A 50 4.65 -15.81 10.47
C GLY A 50 3.80 -16.69 9.58
N GLN A 51 3.24 -17.72 10.17
CA GLN A 51 2.38 -18.67 9.49
C GLN A 51 1.02 -18.69 10.16
N LEU A 52 -0.03 -18.42 9.36
CA LEU A 52 -1.41 -18.45 9.83
C LEU A 52 -1.76 -19.82 10.39
N GLY A 53 -2.37 -19.83 11.56
CA GLY A 53 -2.76 -21.07 12.23
C GLY A 53 -1.65 -21.69 13.07
N ARG A 54 -0.43 -21.16 12.99
CA ARG A 54 0.71 -21.65 13.78
C ARG A 54 1.16 -20.61 14.79
N ASN A 55 1.73 -19.48 14.31
CA ASN A 55 2.20 -18.40 15.18
C ASN A 55 1.56 -17.05 14.84
N VAL A 56 0.63 -17.02 13.89
CA VAL A 56 -0.17 -15.85 13.53
C VAL A 56 -1.61 -16.29 13.44
N ASP A 57 -2.49 -15.66 14.22
CA ASP A 57 -3.91 -15.94 14.12
C ASP A 57 -4.58 -15.10 13.03
N THR A 58 -5.87 -15.34 12.79
CA THR A 58 -6.63 -14.64 11.75
C THR A 58 -6.67 -13.13 11.98
N ALA A 59 -6.83 -12.69 13.22
CA ALA A 59 -6.87 -11.27 13.56
C ALA A 59 -5.54 -10.59 13.25
N GLU A 60 -4.43 -11.24 13.58
CA GLU A 60 -3.09 -10.73 13.28
C GLU A 60 -2.84 -10.71 11.76
N GLY A 61 -3.30 -11.75 11.04
CA GLY A 61 -3.21 -11.82 9.60
C GLY A 61 -3.96 -10.67 8.92
N LYS A 62 -5.16 -10.35 9.40
CA LYS A 62 -5.94 -9.22 8.91
C LYS A 62 -5.23 -7.89 9.17
N ALA A 63 -4.65 -7.73 10.36
CA ALA A 63 -3.91 -6.52 10.70
C ALA A 63 -2.67 -6.36 9.82
N ALA A 64 -1.96 -7.45 9.53
CA ALA A 64 -0.81 -7.44 8.63
C ALA A 64 -1.22 -7.06 7.21
N ALA A 65 -2.31 -7.63 6.69
CA ALA A 65 -2.84 -7.30 5.38
C ALA A 65 -3.25 -5.83 5.29
N ARG A 66 -3.88 -5.31 6.35
CA ARG A 66 -4.25 -3.90 6.42
C ARG A 66 -3.02 -3.00 6.36
N ALA A 67 -1.96 -3.34 7.08
CA ALA A 67 -0.72 -2.58 7.06
C ALA A 67 -0.12 -2.54 5.64
N VAL A 68 -0.11 -3.65 4.93
CA VAL A 68 0.34 -3.71 3.53
C VAL A 68 -0.52 -2.83 2.64
N ALA A 69 -1.85 -2.88 2.80
CA ALA A 69 -2.76 -2.07 2.00
C ALA A 69 -2.52 -0.58 2.21
N ILE A 70 -2.28 -0.15 3.44
CA ILE A 70 -1.98 1.25 3.76
C ILE A 70 -0.65 1.67 3.12
N ASP A 71 0.37 0.83 3.17
CA ASP A 71 1.65 1.10 2.51
C ASP A 71 1.49 1.22 1.00
N LEU A 72 0.68 0.34 0.40
CA LEU A 72 0.39 0.41 -1.04
C LEU A 72 -0.32 1.70 -1.40
N LEU A 73 -1.27 2.16 -0.59
CA LEU A 73 -1.94 3.43 -0.82
C LEU A 73 -0.97 4.60 -0.73
N GLY A 74 -0.01 4.56 0.19
CA GLY A 74 1.05 5.57 0.27
C GLY A 74 1.90 5.62 -0.99
N THR A 75 2.28 4.46 -1.52
CA THR A 75 3.03 4.36 -2.77
C THR A 75 2.20 4.86 -3.95
N LEU A 76 0.93 4.48 -4.00
CA LEU A 76 0.03 4.94 -5.05
C LEU A 76 -0.13 6.46 -5.01
N GLN A 77 -0.25 7.04 -3.82
CA GLN A 77 -0.30 8.49 -3.68
C GLN A 77 0.96 9.15 -4.25
N ALA A 78 2.13 8.60 -3.96
CA ALA A 78 3.39 9.13 -4.51
C ALA A 78 3.40 9.05 -6.04
N ALA A 79 2.90 7.97 -6.61
CA ALA A 79 2.77 7.83 -8.07
C ALA A 79 1.84 8.90 -8.66
N CYS A 80 0.70 9.14 -8.01
CA CYS A 80 -0.24 10.18 -8.44
C CYS A 80 0.39 11.57 -8.34
N GLN A 81 1.12 11.84 -7.28
CA GLN A 81 1.80 13.12 -7.09
C GLN A 81 2.89 13.34 -8.15
N ALA A 82 3.62 12.28 -8.52
CA ALA A 82 4.63 12.35 -9.57
C ALA A 82 4.00 12.67 -10.93
N ALA A 83 2.75 12.29 -11.14
CA ALA A 83 1.99 12.60 -12.36
C ALA A 83 1.27 13.95 -12.28
N GLY A 84 1.44 14.71 -11.20
CA GLY A 84 0.83 16.02 -11.03
C GLY A 84 -0.55 16.02 -10.40
N GLY A 85 -0.98 14.90 -9.81
CA GLY A 85 -2.29 14.78 -9.19
C GLY A 85 -2.25 14.23 -7.77
N ASP A 86 -3.28 13.53 -7.38
CA ASP A 86 -3.39 12.88 -6.08
C ASP A 86 -4.27 11.62 -6.19
N LEU A 87 -4.59 10.98 -5.07
CA LEU A 87 -5.39 9.76 -5.05
C LEU A 87 -6.77 9.92 -5.66
N ASN A 88 -7.32 11.14 -5.72
CA ASN A 88 -8.61 11.38 -6.36
C ASN A 88 -8.57 11.18 -7.87
N ASN A 89 -7.39 11.10 -8.47
CA ASN A 89 -7.21 10.83 -9.89
C ASN A 89 -7.29 9.34 -10.23
N VAL A 90 -7.29 8.46 -9.23
CA VAL A 90 -7.42 7.03 -9.45
C VAL A 90 -8.84 6.70 -9.84
N LYS A 91 -9.01 6.06 -11.00
CA LYS A 91 -10.33 5.67 -11.51
C LYS A 91 -10.74 4.28 -11.08
N ARG A 92 -9.78 3.35 -11.04
CA ARG A 92 -10.07 1.93 -10.81
C ARG A 92 -8.82 1.20 -10.35
N ILE A 93 -9.01 0.29 -9.41
CA ILE A 93 -8.01 -0.74 -9.12
C ILE A 93 -8.24 -1.87 -10.12
N VAL A 94 -7.24 -2.15 -10.94
CA VAL A 94 -7.35 -3.12 -12.04
C VAL A 94 -7.08 -4.53 -11.54
N LYS A 95 -6.06 -4.69 -10.70
CA LYS A 95 -5.64 -6.00 -10.22
C LYS A 95 -4.91 -5.87 -8.88
N VAL A 96 -5.20 -6.79 -7.99
CA VAL A 96 -4.46 -6.96 -6.73
C VAL A 96 -4.02 -8.41 -6.65
N MET A 97 -2.73 -8.63 -6.39
CA MET A 97 -2.19 -9.98 -6.20
C MET A 97 -1.70 -10.12 -4.78
N SER A 98 -2.14 -11.18 -4.10
CA SER A 98 -1.70 -11.53 -2.75
C SER A 98 -1.05 -12.91 -2.78
N LEU A 99 0.14 -13.00 -2.22
CA LEU A 99 0.90 -14.26 -2.19
C LEU A 99 1.04 -14.77 -0.76
#